data_7dce0db20c655b6e92b8528788adb85c
#
_entry.id   7dce0db20c655b6e92b8528788adb85c
#
_cell.length_a   1.000
_cell.length_b   1.000
_cell.length_c   1.000
_cell.angle_alpha   90.00
_cell.angle_beta   90.00
_cell.angle_gamma   90.00
#
_symmetry.space_group_name_H-M   'P 1'
#
loop_
_entity.id
_entity.type
_entity.pdbx_description
1 polymer ?
#
loop_
_entity_poly.entity_id
_entity_poly.type
_entity_poly.pdbx_seq_one_letter_code
_entity_poly.pdbx_strand_id
1 'polypeptide(L)'
;MQNIIYNTFTSLLPSKKKTSPSGWVSFSGECCVHNNESQDKRGRAGIAGGGDGVLSYHCFNCGFKAHWKPGYHLTYKVRKLFQWFGADEKTIKGLQIEALRLKEYAEEIGEIEEVEEITFEEKQFPNDSETLLHWIHNPGKHEEQIVAITEYAISRGLESHLAHLRWSPSRAGNLNQRLIIPFYYKGKFVGYTGRSINNNIQPKYMNHMQPGYVFNIDEQNKDRKIVLVMEGPIDALKIGGVGINSNMINDTQADLLDSLGKDVIVVPDQDNAGSKIIDTAIEYGWGVAFPDWDKDVKDVSDAIDTYGKLYTLWSIINTAQTSKIKIELMRKKLGN
;
A
#
# COMPACT_ATOMS: atom_id res chain seq x y z
N MET A 1 27.95 -13.47 -13.34
CA MET A 1 26.79 -14.38 -13.36
C MET A 1 25.80 -13.94 -14.43
N GLN A 2 25.27 -14.88 -15.26
CA GLN A 2 24.23 -14.52 -16.22
C GLN A 2 22.97 -14.15 -15.42
N ASN A 3 22.52 -12.90 -15.55
CA ASN A 3 21.32 -12.44 -14.84
C ASN A 3 20.07 -13.03 -15.51
N ILE A 4 19.47 -14.02 -14.89
CA ILE A 4 18.31 -14.73 -15.41
C ILE A 4 17.12 -13.79 -15.63
N ILE A 5 16.94 -12.76 -14.78
CA ILE A 5 15.83 -11.80 -14.89
C ILE A 5 15.98 -10.96 -16.16
N TYR A 6 17.16 -10.35 -16.36
CA TYR A 6 17.43 -9.59 -17.58
C TYR A 6 17.33 -10.44 -18.84
N ASN A 7 17.90 -11.64 -18.80
CA ASN A 7 17.90 -12.56 -19.94
C ASN A 7 16.48 -13.06 -20.28
N THR A 8 15.67 -13.37 -19.25
CA THR A 8 14.27 -13.74 -19.48
C THR A 8 13.50 -12.59 -20.12
N PHE A 9 13.68 -11.35 -19.64
CA PHE A 9 13.02 -10.22 -20.26
C PHE A 9 13.44 -10.03 -21.72
N THR A 10 14.73 -10.10 -22.01
CA THR A 10 15.24 -9.96 -23.38
C THR A 10 14.77 -11.05 -24.33
N SER A 11 14.47 -12.26 -23.82
CA SER A 11 13.89 -13.35 -24.61
C SER A 11 12.41 -13.11 -24.99
N LEU A 12 11.71 -12.29 -24.23
CA LEU A 12 10.31 -11.91 -24.49
C LEU A 12 10.18 -10.74 -25.45
N LEU A 13 11.28 -10.06 -25.80
CA LEU A 13 11.24 -8.89 -26.67
C LEU A 13 10.80 -9.26 -28.09
N PRO A 14 10.07 -8.36 -28.77
CA PRO A 14 9.67 -8.58 -30.15
C PRO A 14 10.90 -8.75 -31.06
N SER A 15 10.73 -9.52 -32.14
CA SER A 15 11.82 -9.78 -33.12
C SER A 15 12.33 -8.49 -33.77
N LYS A 16 11.44 -7.49 -33.97
CA LYS A 16 11.78 -6.19 -34.54
C LYS A 16 12.29 -5.25 -33.43
N LYS A 17 13.61 -5.22 -33.24
CA LYS A 17 14.30 -4.36 -32.28
C LYS A 17 15.54 -3.73 -32.90
N LYS A 18 15.95 -2.58 -32.37
CA LYS A 18 17.16 -1.84 -32.78
C LYS A 18 18.05 -1.57 -31.58
N THR A 19 19.33 -1.82 -31.70
CA THR A 19 20.32 -1.50 -30.67
C THR A 19 21.10 -0.25 -31.07
N SER A 20 21.17 0.72 -30.19
CA SER A 20 22.00 1.91 -30.36
C SER A 20 23.46 1.65 -29.97
N PRO A 21 24.40 2.52 -30.40
CA PRO A 21 25.79 2.41 -29.96
C PRO A 21 25.99 2.53 -28.44
N SER A 22 25.04 3.16 -27.72
CA SER A 22 25.05 3.28 -26.27
C SER A 22 24.50 2.03 -25.54
N GLY A 23 24.17 0.97 -26.26
CA GLY A 23 23.59 -0.27 -25.66
C GLY A 23 22.10 -0.20 -25.40
N TRP A 24 21.42 0.89 -25.75
CA TRP A 24 19.96 0.98 -25.66
C TRP A 24 19.29 0.11 -26.76
N VAL A 25 18.39 -0.76 -26.35
CA VAL A 25 17.59 -1.62 -27.27
C VAL A 25 16.19 -1.10 -27.35
N SER A 26 15.80 -0.55 -28.52
CA SER A 26 14.47 -0.03 -28.77
C SER A 26 13.58 -1.01 -29.51
N PHE A 27 12.30 -1.04 -29.13
CA PHE A 27 11.25 -1.90 -29.70
C PHE A 27 9.85 -1.32 -29.44
N SER A 28 8.82 -1.93 -30.00
CA SER A 28 7.43 -1.51 -29.75
C SER A 28 7.00 -1.91 -28.34
N GLY A 29 6.50 -0.94 -27.56
CA GLY A 29 6.11 -1.13 -26.16
C GLY A 29 4.72 -1.72 -26.03
N GLU A 30 4.61 -2.91 -25.47
CA GLU A 30 3.33 -3.55 -25.12
C GLU A 30 2.64 -2.84 -23.96
N CYS A 31 3.37 -2.08 -23.13
CA CYS A 31 2.82 -1.33 -22.01
C CYS A 31 1.81 -0.24 -22.41
N CYS A 32 1.85 0.25 -23.68
CA CYS A 32 1.05 1.39 -24.11
C CYS A 32 -0.45 1.13 -24.00
N VAL A 33 -0.92 -0.02 -24.47
CA VAL A 33 -2.35 -0.40 -24.41
C VAL A 33 -2.86 -0.55 -22.97
N HIS A 34 -1.97 -0.86 -22.04
CA HIS A 34 -2.29 -0.99 -20.62
C HIS A 34 -2.25 0.36 -19.87
N ASN A 35 -1.64 1.39 -20.49
CA ASN A 35 -1.57 2.75 -19.98
C ASN A 35 -2.42 3.73 -20.80
N ASN A 36 -3.46 3.22 -21.49
CA ASN A 36 -4.42 3.97 -22.30
C ASN A 36 -3.85 4.78 -23.46
N GLU A 37 -2.69 4.40 -23.92
CA GLU A 37 -2.13 4.93 -25.14
C GLU A 37 -2.38 3.96 -26.29
N SER A 38 -2.37 4.50 -27.52
CA SER A 38 -2.42 3.67 -28.71
C SER A 38 -1.19 2.75 -28.75
N GLN A 39 -1.38 1.55 -29.34
CA GLN A 39 -0.27 0.60 -29.53
C GLN A 39 0.95 1.28 -30.15
N ASP A 40 2.12 1.06 -29.56
CA ASP A 40 3.38 1.62 -30.07
C ASP A 40 3.81 0.90 -31.35
N LYS A 41 3.60 1.56 -32.51
CA LYS A 41 4.05 1.07 -33.83
C LYS A 41 5.39 1.65 -34.25
N ARG A 42 5.98 2.56 -33.44
CA ARG A 42 7.19 3.31 -33.81
C ARG A 42 8.45 2.86 -33.08
N GLY A 43 8.33 1.90 -32.13
CA GLY A 43 9.47 1.41 -31.35
C GLY A 43 9.98 2.45 -30.33
N ARG A 44 9.06 3.08 -29.62
CA ARG A 44 9.37 4.13 -28.62
C ARG A 44 9.65 3.60 -27.22
N ALA A 45 9.49 2.30 -27.01
CA ALA A 45 9.93 1.64 -25.79
C ALA A 45 11.35 1.10 -25.95
N GLY A 46 12.02 0.86 -24.85
CA GLY A 46 13.32 0.22 -24.88
C GLY A 46 13.86 -0.11 -23.50
N ILE A 47 14.99 -0.80 -23.51
CA ILE A 47 15.75 -1.16 -22.32
C ILE A 47 17.20 -0.73 -22.44
N ALA A 48 17.78 -0.39 -21.28
CA ALA A 48 19.21 -0.27 -21.08
C ALA A 48 19.67 -1.29 -20.04
N GLY A 49 20.95 -1.59 -19.99
CA GLY A 49 21.56 -2.49 -19.03
C GLY A 49 22.05 -3.79 -19.66
N GLY A 50 22.32 -4.78 -18.81
CA GLY A 50 22.83 -6.10 -19.18
C GLY A 50 24.25 -6.37 -18.75
N GLY A 51 25.12 -5.36 -18.66
CA GLY A 51 26.50 -5.54 -18.22
C GLY A 51 26.65 -5.84 -16.74
N ASP A 52 25.83 -5.23 -15.91
CA ASP A 52 25.76 -5.38 -14.46
C ASP A 52 24.47 -6.11 -14.01
N GLY A 53 23.70 -6.62 -14.98
CA GLY A 53 22.46 -7.35 -14.72
C GLY A 53 21.24 -6.46 -14.39
N VAL A 54 21.36 -5.16 -14.50
CA VAL A 54 20.27 -4.20 -14.28
C VAL A 54 19.28 -4.26 -15.44
N LEU A 55 17.99 -4.29 -15.12
CA LEU A 55 16.89 -4.10 -16.08
C LEU A 55 16.34 -2.69 -15.91
N SER A 56 16.53 -1.83 -16.90
CA SER A 56 15.97 -0.49 -16.94
C SER A 56 15.12 -0.32 -18.20
N TYR A 57 13.80 -0.23 -18.02
CA TYR A 57 12.82 -0.09 -19.09
C TYR A 57 12.22 1.31 -19.10
N HIS A 58 12.06 1.89 -20.28
CA HIS A 58 11.33 3.14 -20.46
C HIS A 58 10.54 3.11 -21.78
N CYS A 59 9.30 3.54 -21.73
CA CYS A 59 8.47 3.77 -22.90
C CYS A 59 8.22 5.29 -23.08
N PHE A 60 8.77 5.88 -24.14
CA PHE A 60 8.56 7.29 -24.48
C PHE A 60 7.18 7.59 -25.06
N ASN A 61 6.35 6.57 -25.28
CA ASN A 61 4.97 6.77 -25.76
C ASN A 61 4.01 6.99 -24.60
N CYS A 62 3.98 6.07 -23.62
CA CYS A 62 3.06 6.14 -22.49
C CYS A 62 3.72 6.60 -21.18
N GLY A 63 5.04 6.89 -21.20
CA GLY A 63 5.77 7.33 -20.03
C GLY A 63 6.09 6.22 -19.00
N PHE A 64 5.64 4.98 -19.22
CA PHE A 64 5.86 3.88 -18.27
C PHE A 64 7.36 3.59 -18.09
N LYS A 65 7.79 3.47 -16.84
CA LYS A 65 9.15 3.13 -16.44
C LYS A 65 9.12 1.98 -15.45
N ALA A 66 10.06 1.04 -15.62
CA ALA A 66 10.29 -0.05 -14.68
C ALA A 66 11.80 -0.29 -14.55
N HIS A 67 12.23 -0.48 -13.32
CA HIS A 67 13.65 -0.67 -13.01
C HIS A 67 13.81 -1.81 -12.02
N TRP A 68 14.83 -2.63 -12.22
CA TRP A 68 15.25 -3.65 -11.28
C TRP A 68 16.77 -3.84 -11.36
N LYS A 69 17.39 -4.03 -10.22
CA LYS A 69 18.81 -4.39 -10.11
C LYS A 69 18.99 -5.62 -9.18
N PRO A 70 20.06 -6.43 -9.35
CA PRO A 70 20.38 -7.49 -8.41
C PRO A 70 20.41 -6.97 -6.97
N GLY A 71 19.95 -7.80 -6.03
CA GLY A 71 19.86 -7.41 -4.62
C GLY A 71 18.50 -6.80 -4.21
N TYR A 72 17.61 -6.56 -5.17
CA TYR A 72 16.28 -6.03 -4.87
C TYR A 72 15.19 -7.05 -5.21
N HIS A 73 14.06 -6.98 -4.51
CA HIS A 73 12.88 -7.74 -4.88
C HIS A 73 12.35 -7.33 -6.28
N LEU A 74 11.59 -8.20 -6.90
CA LEU A 74 10.98 -7.92 -8.20
C LEU A 74 9.73 -7.05 -8.01
N THR A 75 9.87 -5.74 -8.25
CA THR A 75 8.81 -4.75 -8.01
C THR A 75 7.54 -5.05 -8.82
N TYR A 76 6.41 -4.50 -8.37
CA TYR A 76 5.14 -4.66 -9.07
C TYR A 76 5.21 -4.16 -10.53
N LYS A 77 5.83 -3.00 -10.78
CA LYS A 77 6.01 -2.46 -12.13
C LYS A 77 6.79 -3.41 -13.03
N VAL A 78 7.82 -4.04 -12.51
CA VAL A 78 8.62 -5.03 -13.27
C VAL A 78 7.82 -6.31 -13.51
N ARG A 79 7.07 -6.82 -12.53
CA ARG A 79 6.19 -7.99 -12.71
C ARG A 79 5.14 -7.74 -13.79
N LYS A 80 4.49 -6.56 -13.77
CA LYS A 80 3.53 -6.16 -14.82
C LYS A 80 4.19 -6.04 -16.19
N LEU A 81 5.40 -5.50 -16.25
CA LEU A 81 6.16 -5.44 -17.49
C LEU A 81 6.37 -6.85 -18.09
N PHE A 82 6.81 -7.82 -17.29
CA PHE A 82 6.94 -9.21 -17.73
C PHE A 82 5.61 -9.79 -18.22
N GLN A 83 4.54 -9.57 -17.48
CA GLN A 83 3.20 -10.03 -17.83
C GLN A 83 2.74 -9.46 -19.19
N TRP A 84 2.93 -8.17 -19.43
CA TRP A 84 2.56 -7.51 -20.66
C TRP A 84 3.35 -8.00 -21.87
N PHE A 85 4.60 -8.43 -21.65
CA PHE A 85 5.42 -9.04 -22.69
C PHE A 85 5.24 -10.57 -22.80
N GLY A 86 4.20 -11.11 -22.17
CA GLY A 86 3.75 -12.49 -22.38
C GLY A 86 4.33 -13.52 -21.42
N ALA A 87 5.01 -13.12 -20.33
CA ALA A 87 5.40 -14.04 -19.29
C ALA A 87 4.17 -14.58 -18.54
N ASP A 88 4.10 -15.89 -18.35
CA ASP A 88 3.06 -16.50 -17.55
C ASP A 88 3.30 -16.34 -16.05
N GLU A 89 2.28 -16.61 -15.24
CA GLU A 89 2.34 -16.47 -13.79
C GLU A 89 3.42 -17.35 -13.16
N LYS A 90 3.67 -18.53 -13.71
CA LYS A 90 4.70 -19.45 -13.23
C LYS A 90 6.11 -18.88 -13.44
N THR A 91 6.35 -18.30 -14.60
CA THR A 91 7.61 -17.62 -14.93
C THR A 91 7.82 -16.43 -13.99
N ILE A 92 6.81 -15.59 -13.79
CA ILE A 92 6.91 -14.42 -12.89
C ILE A 92 7.21 -14.84 -11.45
N LYS A 93 6.53 -15.87 -10.93
CA LYS A 93 6.85 -16.43 -9.61
C LYS A 93 8.28 -16.97 -9.51
N GLY A 94 8.74 -17.66 -10.54
CA GLY A 94 10.12 -18.12 -10.61
C GLY A 94 11.14 -16.98 -10.54
N LEU A 95 10.86 -15.87 -11.26
CA LEU A 95 11.71 -14.67 -11.24
C LEU A 95 11.67 -13.95 -9.88
N GLN A 96 10.50 -13.94 -9.18
CA GLN A 96 10.43 -13.40 -7.82
C GLN A 96 11.31 -14.20 -6.84
N ILE A 97 11.27 -15.52 -6.92
CA ILE A 97 12.12 -16.38 -6.09
C ILE A 97 13.60 -16.13 -6.40
N GLU A 98 13.96 -16.03 -7.69
CA GLU A 98 15.34 -15.75 -8.09
C GLU A 98 15.81 -14.36 -7.65
N ALA A 99 14.96 -13.35 -7.70
CA ALA A 99 15.27 -12.01 -7.18
C ALA A 99 15.57 -12.05 -5.68
N LEU A 100 14.77 -12.80 -4.89
CA LEU A 100 15.01 -12.99 -3.47
C LEU A 100 16.33 -13.73 -3.21
N ARG A 101 16.61 -14.81 -3.96
CA ARG A 101 17.86 -15.54 -3.85
C ARG A 101 19.08 -14.68 -4.18
N LEU A 102 18.98 -13.85 -5.22
CA LEU A 102 20.06 -12.92 -5.57
C LEU A 102 20.24 -11.83 -4.48
N LYS A 103 19.16 -11.44 -3.81
CA LYS A 103 19.22 -10.54 -2.67
C LYS A 103 19.96 -11.19 -1.49
N GLU A 104 19.55 -12.39 -1.07
CA GLU A 104 20.20 -13.14 0.01
C GLU A 104 21.71 -13.34 -0.26
N TYR A 105 22.05 -13.75 -1.49
CA TYR A 105 23.45 -13.95 -1.88
C TYR A 105 24.26 -12.65 -1.82
N ALA A 106 23.70 -11.54 -2.27
CA ALA A 106 24.37 -10.27 -2.28
C ALA A 106 24.54 -9.69 -0.85
N GLU A 107 23.59 -9.97 0.06
CA GLU A 107 23.71 -9.65 1.49
C GLU A 107 24.85 -10.49 2.14
N GLU A 108 24.96 -11.78 1.81
CA GLU A 108 26.01 -12.66 2.36
C GLU A 108 27.43 -12.25 1.96
N ILE A 109 27.64 -11.78 0.73
CA ILE A 109 28.97 -11.42 0.21
C ILE A 109 29.34 -9.94 0.43
N GLY A 110 28.41 -9.14 1.02
CA GLY A 110 28.64 -7.70 1.28
C GLY A 110 28.81 -6.85 0.01
N GLU A 111 28.37 -7.34 -1.14
CA GLU A 111 28.39 -6.62 -2.43
C GLU A 111 27.23 -5.66 -2.62
N ILE A 112 26.26 -5.67 -1.71
CA ILE A 112 25.23 -4.64 -1.69
C ILE A 112 25.72 -3.56 -0.72
N GLU A 113 25.93 -2.32 -1.19
CA GLU A 113 25.59 -1.16 -0.38
C GLU A 113 24.21 -1.44 0.18
N GLU A 114 24.09 -1.52 1.51
CA GLU A 114 22.80 -1.75 2.16
C GLU A 114 21.74 -0.96 1.42
N VAL A 115 20.79 -1.67 0.78
CA VAL A 115 19.60 -1.01 0.26
C VAL A 115 19.12 -0.19 1.44
N GLU A 116 19.02 1.12 1.33
CA GLU A 116 18.44 1.93 2.40
C GLU A 116 17.09 1.32 2.71
N GLU A 117 17.12 0.39 3.66
CA GLU A 117 15.91 -0.28 4.10
C GLU A 117 15.03 0.82 4.68
N ILE A 118 13.80 0.93 4.20
CA ILE A 118 12.87 1.87 4.80
C ILE A 118 12.80 1.56 6.29
N THR A 119 13.30 2.47 7.09
CA THR A 119 13.34 2.35 8.56
C THR A 119 12.57 3.51 9.18
N PHE A 120 12.00 3.25 10.33
CA PHE A 120 11.36 4.27 11.14
C PHE A 120 12.02 4.29 12.51
N GLU A 121 12.24 5.49 13.02
CA GLU A 121 12.81 5.68 14.35
C GLU A 121 11.85 5.14 15.41
N GLU A 122 12.36 4.34 16.33
CA GLU A 122 11.60 3.90 17.49
C GLU A 122 11.25 5.09 18.39
N LYS A 123 9.99 5.21 18.77
CA LYS A 123 9.45 6.29 19.59
C LYS A 123 9.07 5.77 20.96
N GLN A 124 8.80 6.68 21.86
CA GLN A 124 8.23 6.37 23.17
C GLN A 124 6.71 6.61 23.14
N PHE A 125 5.98 5.80 23.87
CA PHE A 125 4.56 6.04 24.06
C PHE A 125 4.29 7.39 24.72
N PRO A 126 3.14 8.01 24.46
CA PRO A 126 2.72 9.18 25.21
C PRO A 126 2.74 8.91 26.73
N ASN A 127 3.08 9.93 27.51
CA ASN A 127 3.15 9.81 28.96
C ASN A 127 1.86 9.22 29.54
N ASP A 128 2.00 8.33 30.50
CA ASP A 128 0.91 7.65 31.21
C ASP A 128 -0.07 6.92 30.27
N SER A 129 0.39 6.56 29.06
CA SER A 129 -0.43 5.84 28.08
C SER A 129 -0.36 4.34 28.34
N GLU A 130 -1.52 3.73 28.58
CA GLU A 130 -1.69 2.29 28.70
C GLU A 130 -2.76 1.75 27.76
N THR A 131 -2.81 0.42 27.59
CA THR A 131 -3.85 -0.21 26.75
C THR A 131 -5.24 0.00 27.36
N LEU A 132 -6.27 0.03 26.50
CA LEU A 132 -7.63 0.12 27.00
C LEU A 132 -7.97 -1.06 27.92
N LEU A 133 -7.47 -2.24 27.60
CA LEU A 133 -7.68 -3.42 28.45
C LEU A 133 -7.07 -3.23 29.85
N HIS A 134 -5.86 -2.63 29.96
CA HIS A 134 -5.26 -2.28 31.25
C HIS A 134 -6.13 -1.29 32.03
N TRP A 135 -6.59 -0.22 31.37
CA TRP A 135 -7.41 0.81 31.98
C TRP A 135 -8.79 0.32 32.42
N ILE A 136 -9.42 -0.58 31.66
CA ILE A 136 -10.70 -1.21 32.05
C ILE A 136 -10.55 -1.95 33.39
N HIS A 137 -9.42 -2.63 33.61
CA HIS A 137 -9.17 -3.35 34.85
C HIS A 137 -8.67 -2.44 35.98
N ASN A 138 -8.05 -1.29 35.66
CA ASN A 138 -7.41 -0.39 36.62
C ASN A 138 -7.81 1.08 36.38
N PRO A 139 -9.11 1.43 36.42
CA PRO A 139 -9.57 2.77 35.99
C PRO A 139 -9.15 3.89 36.95
N GLY A 140 -8.97 3.57 38.26
CA GLY A 140 -8.62 4.55 39.28
C GLY A 140 -9.59 5.73 39.32
N LYS A 141 -9.04 6.94 39.31
CA LYS A 141 -9.84 8.20 39.28
C LYS A 141 -10.35 8.57 37.88
N HIS A 142 -10.13 7.74 36.86
CA HIS A 142 -10.42 8.02 35.44
C HIS A 142 -11.58 7.18 34.90
N GLU A 143 -12.35 6.54 35.77
CA GLU A 143 -13.41 5.58 35.38
C GLU A 143 -14.36 6.17 34.32
N GLU A 144 -14.84 7.38 34.50
CA GLU A 144 -15.76 8.04 33.58
C GLU A 144 -15.16 8.21 32.17
N GLN A 145 -13.88 8.64 32.09
CA GLN A 145 -13.16 8.79 30.81
C GLN A 145 -12.89 7.43 30.15
N ILE A 146 -12.56 6.42 30.95
CA ILE A 146 -12.32 5.06 30.45
C ILE A 146 -13.59 4.47 29.87
N VAL A 147 -14.73 4.64 30.55
CA VAL A 147 -16.02 4.20 30.03
C VAL A 147 -16.31 4.88 28.68
N ALA A 148 -16.20 6.20 28.61
CA ALA A 148 -16.49 6.95 27.39
C ALA A 148 -15.58 6.54 26.20
N ILE A 149 -14.27 6.34 26.43
CA ILE A 149 -13.32 5.92 25.40
C ILE A 149 -13.61 4.48 24.95
N THR A 150 -13.94 3.60 25.90
CA THR A 150 -14.23 2.19 25.62
C THR A 150 -15.54 2.06 24.82
N GLU A 151 -16.58 2.76 25.24
CA GLU A 151 -17.86 2.83 24.51
C GLU A 151 -17.65 3.35 23.09
N TYR A 152 -16.82 4.38 22.92
CA TYR A 152 -16.46 4.88 21.60
C TYR A 152 -15.75 3.80 20.77
N ALA A 153 -14.76 3.10 21.33
CA ALA A 153 -14.06 2.02 20.62
C ALA A 153 -15.03 0.90 20.20
N ILE A 154 -15.94 0.51 21.09
CA ILE A 154 -16.99 -0.49 20.84
C ILE A 154 -17.95 0.01 19.74
N SER A 155 -18.44 1.25 19.85
CA SER A 155 -19.32 1.84 18.83
C SER A 155 -18.69 1.94 17.44
N ARG A 156 -17.35 1.87 17.37
CA ARG A 156 -16.60 1.81 16.11
C ARG A 156 -16.24 0.37 15.69
N GLY A 157 -16.77 -0.67 16.37
CA GLY A 157 -16.50 -2.09 16.05
C GLY A 157 -15.04 -2.51 16.30
N LEU A 158 -14.40 -1.94 17.34
CA LEU A 158 -12.98 -2.18 17.66
C LEU A 158 -12.79 -3.04 18.92
N GLU A 159 -13.78 -3.81 19.34
CA GLU A 159 -13.75 -4.63 20.57
C GLU A 159 -12.58 -5.61 20.59
N SER A 160 -12.28 -6.22 19.44
CA SER A 160 -11.16 -7.16 19.32
C SER A 160 -9.78 -6.51 19.43
N HIS A 161 -9.73 -5.18 19.39
CA HIS A 161 -8.49 -4.40 19.41
C HIS A 161 -8.20 -3.71 20.76
N LEU A 162 -9.04 -3.88 21.79
CA LEU A 162 -8.90 -3.21 23.09
C LEU A 162 -7.55 -3.47 23.78
N ALA A 163 -6.94 -4.62 23.52
CA ALA A 163 -5.59 -4.95 24.03
C ALA A 163 -4.47 -4.18 23.34
N HIS A 164 -4.72 -3.61 22.16
CA HIS A 164 -3.73 -2.87 21.35
C HIS A 164 -3.99 -1.36 21.34
N LEU A 165 -5.27 -0.96 21.40
CA LEU A 165 -5.66 0.44 21.51
C LEU A 165 -5.28 1.00 22.87
N ARG A 166 -4.95 2.29 22.91
CA ARG A 166 -4.43 2.92 24.15
C ARG A 166 -5.21 4.21 24.47
N TRP A 167 -5.03 4.62 25.71
CA TRP A 167 -5.51 5.92 26.20
C TRP A 167 -4.50 6.49 27.20
N SER A 168 -4.49 7.82 27.34
CA SER A 168 -3.65 8.56 28.28
C SER A 168 -4.47 9.63 29.00
N PRO A 169 -4.31 9.82 30.33
CA PRO A 169 -4.95 10.90 31.06
C PRO A 169 -4.36 12.27 30.76
N SER A 170 -3.30 12.34 29.97
CA SER A 170 -2.61 13.58 29.63
C SER A 170 -3.53 14.57 28.91
N ARG A 171 -3.52 15.83 29.34
CA ARG A 171 -4.21 16.93 28.66
C ARG A 171 -3.41 17.50 27.49
N ALA A 172 -2.13 17.16 27.36
CA ALA A 172 -1.31 17.54 26.22
C ALA A 172 -1.94 16.99 24.92
N GLY A 173 -2.20 17.85 23.96
CA GLY A 173 -2.87 17.48 22.70
C GLY A 173 -4.28 16.89 22.89
N ASN A 174 -4.92 17.13 24.04
CA ASN A 174 -6.22 16.54 24.41
C ASN A 174 -6.23 15.00 24.39
N LEU A 175 -5.10 14.33 24.73
CA LEU A 175 -5.00 12.87 24.71
C LEU A 175 -6.03 12.20 25.64
N ASN A 176 -6.41 12.87 26.73
CA ASN A 176 -7.47 12.42 27.63
C ASN A 176 -8.87 12.33 26.99
N GLN A 177 -9.06 12.86 25.78
CA GLN A 177 -10.29 12.78 24.98
C GLN A 177 -10.06 12.13 23.61
N ARG A 178 -8.99 11.29 23.51
CA ARG A 178 -8.63 10.64 22.26
C ARG A 178 -8.40 9.15 22.46
N LEU A 179 -8.95 8.37 21.54
CA LEU A 179 -8.54 6.99 21.36
C LEU A 179 -7.18 6.98 20.65
N ILE A 180 -6.16 6.40 21.28
CA ILE A 180 -4.82 6.31 20.72
C ILE A 180 -4.69 4.99 19.97
N ILE A 181 -4.35 5.09 18.68
CA ILE A 181 -4.08 3.97 17.79
C ILE A 181 -2.57 3.94 17.57
N PRO A 182 -1.82 2.98 18.16
CA PRO A 182 -0.38 2.92 18.03
C PRO A 182 0.06 2.43 16.66
N PHE A 183 1.24 2.87 16.22
CA PHE A 183 1.88 2.50 14.98
C PHE A 183 3.11 1.66 15.26
N TYR A 184 3.19 0.50 14.61
CA TYR A 184 4.30 -0.43 14.72
C TYR A 184 4.93 -0.68 13.36
N TYR A 185 6.24 -0.84 13.35
CA TYR A 185 7.00 -1.27 12.19
C TYR A 185 8.09 -2.24 12.63
N LYS A 186 8.09 -3.46 12.10
CA LYS A 186 8.98 -4.56 12.51
C LYS A 186 8.95 -4.79 14.04
N GLY A 187 7.76 -4.72 14.60
CA GLY A 187 7.50 -4.90 16.03
C GLY A 187 7.90 -3.73 16.92
N LYS A 188 8.49 -2.65 16.39
CA LYS A 188 8.87 -1.46 17.16
C LYS A 188 7.77 -0.41 17.10
N PHE A 189 7.53 0.28 18.22
CA PHE A 189 6.61 1.41 18.24
C PHE A 189 7.24 2.62 17.56
N VAL A 190 6.61 3.13 16.50
CA VAL A 190 7.16 4.19 15.65
C VAL A 190 6.30 5.46 15.59
N GLY A 191 5.18 5.47 16.29
CA GLY A 191 4.28 6.61 16.34
C GLY A 191 2.85 6.22 16.69
N TYR A 192 1.93 7.16 16.55
CA TYR A 192 0.51 6.92 16.84
C TYR A 192 -0.38 7.97 16.16
N THR A 193 -1.67 7.68 16.11
CA THR A 193 -2.69 8.70 15.89
C THR A 193 -3.68 8.73 17.06
N GLY A 194 -4.10 9.90 17.43
CA GLY A 194 -5.11 10.14 18.46
C GLY A 194 -6.43 10.56 17.85
N ARG A 195 -7.42 9.65 17.76
CA ARG A 195 -8.77 9.93 17.29
C ARG A 195 -9.59 10.59 18.38
N SER A 196 -10.10 11.82 18.16
CA SER A 196 -11.02 12.45 19.09
C SER A 196 -12.33 11.67 19.21
N ILE A 197 -12.77 11.41 20.43
CA ILE A 197 -14.12 10.87 20.72
C ILE A 197 -15.18 11.97 20.82
N ASN A 198 -14.76 13.23 20.87
CA ASN A 198 -15.61 14.41 20.94
C ASN A 198 -15.54 15.17 19.62
N ASN A 199 -16.68 15.31 18.95
CA ASN A 199 -16.77 15.98 17.65
C ASN A 199 -16.41 17.48 17.70
N ASN A 200 -16.46 18.10 18.88
CA ASN A 200 -16.09 19.50 19.07
C ASN A 200 -14.56 19.72 19.15
N ILE A 201 -13.78 18.67 19.27
CA ILE A 201 -12.32 18.76 19.34
C ILE A 201 -11.70 18.56 17.97
N GLN A 202 -10.98 19.59 17.52
CA GLN A 202 -10.22 19.56 16.28
C GLN A 202 -8.71 19.52 16.56
N PRO A 203 -7.90 18.92 15.68
CA PRO A 203 -8.33 18.11 14.53
C PRO A 203 -8.96 16.78 14.98
N LYS A 204 -9.83 16.22 14.14
CA LYS A 204 -10.46 14.90 14.36
C LYS A 204 -9.42 13.80 14.62
N TYR A 205 -8.33 13.79 13.86
CA TYR A 205 -7.15 12.97 14.06
C TYR A 205 -5.93 13.83 14.38
N MET A 206 -5.17 13.46 15.38
CA MET A 206 -3.88 14.05 15.71
C MET A 206 -2.79 13.02 15.42
N ASN A 207 -2.08 13.21 14.31
CA ASN A 207 -1.10 12.27 13.81
C ASN A 207 0.31 12.60 14.33
N HIS A 208 0.94 11.62 15.00
CA HIS A 208 2.35 11.58 15.31
C HIS A 208 3.00 10.46 14.50
N MET A 209 2.99 10.63 13.18
CA MET A 209 3.43 9.66 12.19
C MET A 209 4.71 10.14 11.51
N GLN A 210 5.65 9.23 11.31
CA GLN A 210 6.83 9.51 10.52
C GLN A 210 6.48 9.50 9.02
N PRO A 211 7.14 10.35 8.21
CA PRO A 211 6.90 10.39 6.78
C PRO A 211 7.06 9.01 6.13
N GLY A 212 6.16 8.66 5.23
CA GLY A 212 6.22 7.39 4.51
C GLY A 212 5.70 6.16 5.26
N TYR A 213 5.28 6.29 6.52
CA TYR A 213 4.74 5.17 7.27
C TYR A 213 3.38 4.69 6.71
N VAL A 214 3.19 3.37 6.70
CA VAL A 214 1.92 2.70 6.36
C VAL A 214 1.42 1.96 7.59
N PHE A 215 0.23 2.33 8.06
CA PHE A 215 -0.38 1.73 9.24
C PHE A 215 -0.73 0.25 9.01
N ASN A 216 -0.54 -0.58 10.02
CA ASN A 216 -0.90 -2.01 10.04
C ASN A 216 -0.14 -2.88 9.00
N ILE A 217 1.02 -2.41 8.55
CA ILE A 217 1.82 -3.13 7.54
C ILE A 217 2.40 -4.44 8.09
N ASP A 218 2.79 -4.47 9.37
CA ASP A 218 3.35 -5.65 10.04
C ASP A 218 2.34 -6.81 10.13
N GLU A 219 1.04 -6.48 10.19
CA GLU A 219 -0.04 -7.45 10.37
C GLU A 219 -0.54 -8.04 9.03
N GLN A 220 0.12 -7.72 7.91
CA GLN A 220 -0.31 -8.27 6.63
C GLN A 220 0.03 -9.76 6.56
N ASN A 221 -1.01 -10.60 6.58
CA ASN A 221 -0.89 -12.05 6.55
C ASN A 221 -0.08 -12.50 5.32
N LYS A 222 0.97 -13.32 5.55
CA LYS A 222 1.84 -13.84 4.48
C LYS A 222 1.08 -14.70 3.47
N ASP A 223 0.04 -15.41 3.89
CA ASP A 223 -0.76 -16.28 3.03
C ASP A 223 -1.80 -15.51 2.19
N ARG A 224 -2.10 -14.27 2.55
CA ARG A 224 -3.04 -13.43 1.80
C ARG A 224 -2.37 -12.89 0.53
N LYS A 225 -3.00 -13.11 -0.63
CA LYS A 225 -2.48 -12.65 -1.93
C LYS A 225 -2.69 -11.16 -2.19
N ILE A 226 -3.64 -10.56 -1.51
CA ILE A 226 -4.04 -9.16 -1.70
C ILE A 226 -3.78 -8.35 -0.42
N VAL A 227 -3.50 -7.07 -0.59
CA VAL A 227 -3.51 -6.06 0.47
C VAL A 227 -4.51 -4.96 0.11
N LEU A 228 -5.39 -4.63 1.05
CA LEU A 228 -6.36 -3.55 0.90
C LEU A 228 -5.79 -2.27 1.51
N VAL A 229 -5.84 -1.17 0.77
CA VAL A 229 -5.30 0.13 1.18
C VAL A 229 -6.44 1.11 1.36
N MET A 230 -6.58 1.64 2.57
CA MET A 230 -7.58 2.64 2.97
C MET A 230 -6.92 3.95 3.38
N GLU A 231 -7.71 5.01 3.47
CA GLU A 231 -7.25 6.30 3.96
C GLU A 231 -7.06 6.28 5.48
N GLY A 232 -8.01 5.68 6.20
CA GLY A 232 -8.08 5.73 7.67
C GLY A 232 -7.55 4.47 8.39
N PRO A 233 -7.05 4.62 9.62
CA PRO A 233 -6.56 3.49 10.42
C PRO A 233 -7.72 2.63 10.98
N ILE A 234 -8.91 3.19 11.21
CA ILE A 234 -10.06 2.43 11.73
C ILE A 234 -10.57 1.47 10.66
N ASP A 235 -10.70 1.93 9.41
CA ASP A 235 -11.07 1.10 8.27
C ASP A 235 -10.08 -0.05 8.08
N ALA A 236 -8.78 0.28 8.18
CA ALA A 236 -7.71 -0.69 8.09
C ALA A 236 -7.82 -1.78 9.18
N LEU A 237 -8.07 -1.41 10.43
CA LEU A 237 -8.25 -2.37 11.54
C LEU A 237 -9.47 -3.27 11.32
N LYS A 238 -10.61 -2.70 10.97
CA LYS A 238 -11.87 -3.45 10.82
C LYS A 238 -11.79 -4.48 9.70
N ILE A 239 -11.22 -4.12 8.54
CA ILE A 239 -11.12 -5.02 7.39
C ILE A 239 -9.88 -5.95 7.47
N GLY A 240 -8.85 -5.55 8.21
CA GLY A 240 -7.54 -6.21 8.25
C GLY A 240 -6.65 -5.83 7.08
N GLY A 241 -6.76 -4.60 6.60
CA GLY A 241 -5.89 -4.01 5.58
C GLY A 241 -4.89 -3.03 6.16
N VAL A 242 -4.43 -2.08 5.36
CA VAL A 242 -3.47 -1.03 5.75
C VAL A 242 -4.07 0.36 5.58
N GLY A 243 -3.60 1.32 6.39
CA GLY A 243 -4.01 2.72 6.33
C GLY A 243 -2.84 3.63 5.98
N ILE A 244 -3.06 4.57 5.06
CA ILE A 244 -2.05 5.56 4.69
C ILE A 244 -2.09 6.82 5.55
N ASN A 245 -3.15 7.00 6.34
CA ASN A 245 -3.40 8.16 7.23
C ASN A 245 -3.35 9.52 6.51
N SER A 246 -3.64 9.54 5.23
CA SER A 246 -3.71 10.72 4.36
C SER A 246 -4.61 10.42 3.15
N ASN A 247 -4.89 11.43 2.34
CA ASN A 247 -5.63 11.27 1.09
C ASN A 247 -4.72 11.07 -0.14
N MET A 248 -3.41 10.87 0.07
CA MET A 248 -2.43 10.67 -0.99
C MET A 248 -1.35 9.69 -0.52
N ILE A 249 -0.98 8.76 -1.38
CA ILE A 249 0.11 7.82 -1.16
C ILE A 249 1.39 8.46 -1.70
N ASN A 250 2.41 8.60 -0.86
CA ASN A 250 3.74 9.06 -1.29
C ASN A 250 4.62 7.89 -1.75
N ASP A 251 5.76 8.21 -2.37
CA ASP A 251 6.65 7.20 -2.96
C ASP A 251 7.12 6.16 -1.93
N THR A 252 7.49 6.58 -0.72
CA THR A 252 7.93 5.68 0.35
C THR A 252 6.81 4.73 0.78
N GLN A 253 5.57 5.22 0.89
CA GLN A 253 4.40 4.37 1.19
C GLN A 253 4.13 3.39 0.05
N ALA A 254 4.26 3.85 -1.20
CA ALA A 254 4.09 3.01 -2.37
C ALA A 254 5.16 1.90 -2.42
N ASP A 255 6.41 2.22 -2.13
CA ASP A 255 7.51 1.25 -2.06
C ASP A 255 7.28 0.22 -0.95
N LEU A 256 6.80 0.64 0.23
CA LEU A 256 6.43 -0.27 1.32
C LEU A 256 5.31 -1.23 0.91
N LEU A 257 4.26 -0.72 0.26
CA LEU A 257 3.15 -1.54 -0.23
C LEU A 257 3.62 -2.54 -1.30
N ASP A 258 4.46 -2.09 -2.23
CA ASP A 258 5.00 -2.94 -3.29
C ASP A 258 5.94 -4.02 -2.73
N SER A 259 6.69 -3.71 -1.66
CA SER A 259 7.60 -4.66 -0.99
C SER A 259 6.88 -5.86 -0.37
N LEU A 260 5.57 -5.77 -0.11
CA LEU A 260 4.76 -6.89 0.37
C LEU A 260 4.64 -8.03 -0.67
N GLY A 261 4.91 -7.75 -1.95
CA GLY A 261 4.79 -8.74 -3.03
C GLY A 261 3.35 -9.22 -3.28
N LYS A 262 2.35 -8.44 -2.90
CA LYS A 262 0.91 -8.75 -2.99
C LYS A 262 0.23 -7.93 -4.08
N ASP A 263 -0.95 -8.35 -4.50
CA ASP A 263 -1.81 -7.52 -5.34
C ASP A 263 -2.42 -6.42 -4.46
N VAL A 264 -2.09 -5.17 -4.77
CA VAL A 264 -2.58 -3.99 -4.03
C VAL A 264 -3.93 -3.57 -4.58
N ILE A 265 -4.92 -3.42 -3.70
CA ILE A 265 -6.24 -2.87 -4.04
C ILE A 265 -6.49 -1.65 -3.15
N VAL A 266 -6.57 -0.50 -3.77
CA VAL A 266 -6.95 0.75 -3.10
C VAL A 266 -8.46 0.82 -2.97
N VAL A 267 -8.95 1.16 -1.79
CA VAL A 267 -10.37 1.34 -1.48
C VAL A 267 -10.57 2.80 -1.07
N PRO A 268 -10.90 3.68 -2.02
CA PRO A 268 -11.13 5.10 -1.72
C PRO A 268 -12.42 5.28 -0.93
N ASP A 269 -12.45 6.31 -0.08
CA ASP A 269 -13.69 6.77 0.52
C ASP A 269 -14.68 7.22 -0.59
N GLN A 270 -15.98 7.01 -0.38
CA GLN A 270 -17.03 7.28 -1.37
C GLN A 270 -17.34 8.78 -1.52
N ASP A 271 -16.42 9.64 -1.08
CA ASP A 271 -16.51 11.09 -1.21
C ASP A 271 -15.48 11.64 -2.20
N ASN A 272 -15.55 12.94 -2.50
CA ASN A 272 -14.64 13.60 -3.44
C ASN A 272 -13.19 13.64 -2.97
N ALA A 273 -12.91 13.35 -1.69
CA ALA A 273 -11.55 13.37 -1.14
C ALA A 273 -10.74 12.13 -1.57
N GLY A 274 -11.40 10.97 -1.73
CA GLY A 274 -10.75 9.70 -2.13
C GLY A 274 -10.10 9.71 -3.52
N SER A 275 -10.21 10.81 -4.27
CA SER A 275 -9.73 10.87 -5.65
C SER A 275 -8.21 10.81 -5.80
N LYS A 276 -7.42 11.28 -4.82
CA LYS A 276 -5.96 11.38 -4.94
C LYS A 276 -5.23 10.05 -4.78
N ILE A 277 -5.73 9.15 -3.94
CA ILE A 277 -5.13 7.82 -3.80
C ILE A 277 -5.32 6.99 -5.07
N ILE A 278 -6.37 7.29 -5.86
CA ILE A 278 -6.64 6.65 -7.14
C ILE A 278 -5.53 6.99 -8.16
N ASP A 279 -5.01 8.21 -8.15
CA ASP A 279 -3.96 8.63 -9.09
C ASP A 279 -2.70 7.78 -8.90
N THR A 280 -2.27 7.57 -7.65
CA THR A 280 -1.15 6.68 -7.34
C THR A 280 -1.45 5.23 -7.73
N ALA A 281 -2.66 4.74 -7.45
CA ALA A 281 -3.05 3.39 -7.86
C ALA A 281 -2.96 3.20 -9.39
N ILE A 282 -3.38 4.20 -10.17
CA ILE A 282 -3.26 4.18 -11.63
C ILE A 282 -1.79 4.17 -12.05
N GLU A 283 -0.94 5.01 -11.43
CA GLU A 283 0.48 5.10 -11.74
C GLU A 283 1.22 3.78 -11.49
N TYR A 284 0.93 3.15 -10.35
CA TYR A 284 1.53 1.87 -9.97
C TYR A 284 0.84 0.66 -10.63
N GLY A 285 -0.29 0.86 -11.33
CA GLY A 285 -1.08 -0.21 -11.95
C GLY A 285 -1.77 -1.11 -10.92
N TRP A 286 -2.04 -0.59 -9.73
CA TRP A 286 -2.78 -1.29 -8.69
C TRP A 286 -4.28 -1.34 -8.99
N GLY A 287 -4.98 -2.22 -8.30
CA GLY A 287 -6.43 -2.26 -8.35
C GLY A 287 -7.06 -1.08 -7.59
N VAL A 288 -8.20 -0.60 -8.07
CA VAL A 288 -9.05 0.35 -7.36
C VAL A 288 -10.44 -0.27 -7.24
N ALA A 289 -10.95 -0.38 -6.03
CA ALA A 289 -12.29 -0.89 -5.78
C ALA A 289 -13.33 0.22 -5.87
N PHE A 290 -14.48 -0.11 -6.48
CA PHE A 290 -15.63 0.77 -6.59
C PHE A 290 -16.90 -0.01 -6.19
N PRO A 291 -17.02 -0.39 -4.91
CA PRO A 291 -18.19 -1.14 -4.47
C PRO A 291 -19.46 -0.30 -4.59
N ASP A 292 -20.54 -0.96 -5.00
CA ASP A 292 -21.86 -0.33 -5.13
C ASP A 292 -22.57 -0.40 -3.78
N TRP A 293 -22.11 0.43 -2.84
CA TRP A 293 -22.73 0.57 -1.52
C TRP A 293 -23.82 1.65 -1.53
N ASP A 294 -24.73 1.58 -0.56
CA ASP A 294 -25.76 2.59 -0.39
C ASP A 294 -25.13 3.99 -0.16
N LYS A 295 -25.84 5.06 -0.56
CA LYS A 295 -25.34 6.44 -0.53
C LYS A 295 -24.91 6.93 0.87
N ASP A 296 -25.45 6.36 1.93
CA ASP A 296 -25.12 6.69 3.31
C ASP A 296 -23.86 5.97 3.82
N VAL A 297 -23.36 4.98 3.06
CA VAL A 297 -22.17 4.19 3.38
C VAL A 297 -20.95 4.82 2.70
N LYS A 298 -20.13 5.52 3.46
CA LYS A 298 -19.07 6.40 2.93
C LYS A 298 -17.69 5.74 2.90
N ASP A 299 -17.44 4.82 3.80
CA ASP A 299 -16.14 4.19 4.00
C ASP A 299 -16.28 2.69 4.32
N VAL A 300 -15.16 2.02 4.44
CA VAL A 300 -15.11 0.57 4.76
C VAL A 300 -15.71 0.29 6.13
N SER A 301 -15.54 1.18 7.10
CA SER A 301 -16.08 1.03 8.45
C SER A 301 -17.61 1.02 8.41
N ASP A 302 -18.21 2.00 7.73
CA ASP A 302 -19.66 2.08 7.54
C ASP A 302 -20.20 0.85 6.79
N ALA A 303 -19.48 0.37 5.77
CA ALA A 303 -19.86 -0.82 5.02
C ALA A 303 -19.86 -2.09 5.88
N ILE A 304 -18.86 -2.26 6.75
CA ILE A 304 -18.80 -3.38 7.67
C ILE A 304 -19.96 -3.34 8.67
N ASP A 305 -20.29 -2.16 9.18
CA ASP A 305 -21.39 -1.98 10.14
C ASP A 305 -22.76 -2.25 9.49
N THR A 306 -22.90 -1.92 8.20
CA THR A 306 -24.16 -2.09 7.45
C THR A 306 -24.32 -3.49 6.90
N TYR A 307 -23.29 -4.06 6.25
CA TYR A 307 -23.41 -5.31 5.48
C TYR A 307 -22.63 -6.47 6.09
N GLY A 308 -21.81 -6.23 7.10
CA GLY A 308 -20.88 -7.19 7.66
C GLY A 308 -19.57 -7.33 6.87
N LYS A 309 -18.54 -7.80 7.58
CA LYS A 309 -17.15 -7.85 7.07
C LYS A 309 -16.99 -8.70 5.81
N LEU A 310 -17.67 -9.87 5.76
CA LEU A 310 -17.52 -10.80 4.64
C LEU A 310 -18.09 -10.24 3.33
N TYR A 311 -19.27 -9.64 3.38
CA TYR A 311 -19.87 -8.99 2.21
C TYR A 311 -19.05 -7.79 1.75
N THR A 312 -18.58 -6.98 2.69
CA THR A 312 -17.70 -5.82 2.38
C THR A 312 -16.43 -6.27 1.66
N LEU A 313 -15.74 -7.31 2.16
CA LEU A 313 -14.57 -7.88 1.49
C LEU A 313 -14.91 -8.38 0.08
N TRP A 314 -16.01 -9.12 -0.05
CA TRP A 314 -16.45 -9.63 -1.34
C TRP A 314 -16.74 -8.49 -2.33
N SER A 315 -17.47 -7.45 -1.91
CA SER A 315 -17.80 -6.31 -2.76
C SER A 315 -16.55 -5.54 -3.22
N ILE A 316 -15.59 -5.32 -2.34
CA ILE A 316 -14.31 -4.68 -2.66
C ILE A 316 -13.55 -5.49 -3.73
N ILE A 317 -13.38 -6.79 -3.51
CA ILE A 317 -12.58 -7.64 -4.41
C ILE A 317 -13.24 -7.76 -5.79
N ASN A 318 -14.56 -7.95 -5.84
CA ASN A 318 -15.29 -8.12 -7.11
C ASN A 318 -15.40 -6.84 -7.94
N THR A 319 -15.34 -5.68 -7.30
CA THR A 319 -15.44 -4.39 -8.02
C THR A 319 -14.08 -3.79 -8.36
N ALA A 320 -12.98 -4.40 -7.88
CA ALA A 320 -11.64 -3.91 -8.14
C ALA A 320 -11.31 -3.90 -9.64
N GLN A 321 -10.85 -2.77 -10.13
CA GLN A 321 -10.46 -2.54 -11.53
C GLN A 321 -8.98 -2.16 -11.60
N THR A 322 -8.26 -2.75 -12.55
CA THR A 322 -6.86 -2.39 -12.85
C THR A 322 -6.72 -1.60 -14.15
N SER A 323 -7.77 -1.55 -14.97
CA SER A 323 -7.78 -0.78 -16.20
C SER A 323 -7.99 0.71 -15.91
N LYS A 324 -7.01 1.55 -16.26
CA LYS A 324 -7.10 3.02 -16.11
C LYS A 324 -8.39 3.60 -16.69
N ILE A 325 -8.78 3.17 -17.90
CA ILE A 325 -10.02 3.67 -18.52
C ILE A 325 -11.24 3.38 -17.65
N LYS A 326 -11.35 2.13 -17.14
CA LYS A 326 -12.45 1.76 -16.26
C LYS A 326 -12.40 2.51 -14.94
N ILE A 327 -11.21 2.66 -14.34
CA ILE A 327 -11.00 3.42 -13.11
C ILE A 327 -11.46 4.87 -13.31
N GLU A 328 -11.02 5.55 -14.38
CA GLU A 328 -11.39 6.94 -14.67
C GLU A 328 -12.90 7.11 -14.95
N LEU A 329 -13.54 6.13 -15.58
CA LEU A 329 -14.99 6.13 -15.79
C LEU A 329 -15.77 5.96 -14.48
N MET A 330 -15.30 5.06 -13.60
CA MET A 330 -15.95 4.80 -12.31
C MET A 330 -15.69 5.93 -11.30
N ARG A 331 -14.49 6.52 -11.31
CA ARG A 331 -14.15 7.69 -10.49
C ARG A 331 -15.11 8.87 -10.70
N LYS A 332 -15.59 9.10 -11.94
CA LYS A 332 -16.59 10.14 -12.22
C LYS A 332 -17.94 9.92 -11.55
N LYS A 333 -18.19 8.73 -11.03
CA LYS A 333 -19.41 8.39 -10.30
C LYS A 333 -19.26 8.55 -8.79
N LEU A 334 -18.02 8.65 -8.26
CA LEU A 334 -17.77 8.92 -6.86
C LEU A 334 -18.21 10.36 -6.53
N GLY A 335 -19.03 10.52 -5.51
CA GLY A 335 -19.50 11.85 -5.06
C GLY A 335 -20.69 12.45 -5.82
N ASN A 336 -21.38 11.65 -6.68
CA ASN A 336 -22.65 12.06 -7.32
C ASN A 336 -23.87 11.51 -6.60
#